data_0817400679c918d0e815c3f24f3b4a25
#
_entry.id   0817400679c918d0e815c3f24f3b4a25
#
_cell.length_a   1.000
_cell.length_b   1.000
_cell.length_c   1.000
_cell.angle_alpha   90.00
_cell.angle_beta   90.00
_cell.angle_gamma   90.00
#
_symmetry.space_group_name_H-M   'P 1'
#
loop_
_entity.id
_entity.type
_entity.pdbx_description
1 polymer ?
#
loop_
_entity_poly.entity_id
_entity_poly.type
_entity_poly.pdbx_seq_one_letter_code
_entity_poly.pdbx_strand_id
1 'polypeptide(L)'
;MGRIKRCNDELKADRPTIGEVEFIPRVPIYILVENVRSVHNVGSIFRSADGFGAEKIYLTGYTAHPPREDLHKTALGAEDAVPWEYYENPLDAAEVIKKQGIPLILIEQTKQSKSMYEIEWKFPLCFIVGNEVSGVSEELSNMANIHVE
;
A
#
# COMPACT_ATOMS: atom_id res chain seq x y z
N MET A 1 14.29 13.80 34.76
CA MET A 1 15.27 13.38 33.75
C MET A 1 14.83 13.90 32.39
N GLY A 2 15.58 14.79 31.75
CA GLY A 2 15.24 15.33 30.44
C GLY A 2 15.35 14.25 29.37
N ARG A 3 14.41 14.24 28.39
CA ARG A 3 14.49 13.36 27.22
C ARG A 3 15.64 13.85 26.33
N ILE A 4 16.66 13.02 26.13
CA ILE A 4 17.72 13.27 25.17
C ILE A 4 17.20 12.83 23.80
N LYS A 5 17.06 13.78 22.86
CA LYS A 5 16.70 13.46 21.47
C LYS A 5 17.92 12.93 20.73
N ARG A 6 17.75 11.85 20.00
CA ARG A 6 18.80 11.36 19.10
C ARG A 6 18.94 12.31 17.91
N CYS A 7 20.16 12.53 17.46
CA CYS A 7 20.42 13.31 16.26
C CYS A 7 20.11 12.49 14.98
N ASN A 8 19.99 13.19 13.85
CA ASN A 8 19.67 12.54 12.57
C ASN A 8 20.72 11.51 12.13
N ASP A 9 21.99 11.73 12.49
CA ASP A 9 23.06 10.80 12.10
C ASP A 9 23.00 9.51 12.90
N GLU A 10 22.67 9.59 14.19
CA GLU A 10 22.41 8.40 15.02
C GLU A 10 21.19 7.62 14.53
N LEU A 11 20.12 8.32 14.10
CA LEU A 11 18.93 7.70 13.55
C LEU A 11 19.20 7.03 12.20
N LYS A 12 20.07 7.63 11.37
CA LYS A 12 20.46 7.05 10.08
C LYS A 12 21.36 5.82 10.26
N ALA A 13 22.27 5.86 11.23
CA ALA A 13 23.20 4.74 11.50
C ALA A 13 22.45 3.45 11.92
N ASP A 14 21.29 3.58 12.56
CA ASP A 14 20.49 2.44 13.03
C ASP A 14 19.47 1.95 11.98
N ARG A 15 19.38 2.61 10.83
CA ARG A 15 18.47 2.15 9.78
C ARG A 15 19.08 0.99 9.02
N PRO A 16 18.29 -0.08 8.76
CA PRO A 16 18.76 -1.15 7.91
C PRO A 16 19.05 -0.63 6.50
N THR A 17 20.06 -1.17 5.86
CA THR A 17 20.34 -0.95 4.45
C THR A 17 19.26 -1.62 3.58
N ILE A 18 19.14 -1.22 2.32
CA ILE A 18 18.18 -1.85 1.38
C ILE A 18 18.42 -3.37 1.31
N GLY A 19 19.66 -3.82 1.28
CA GLY A 19 20.00 -5.24 1.27
C GLY A 19 19.59 -5.98 2.56
N GLU A 20 19.62 -5.31 3.71
CA GLU A 20 19.17 -5.89 4.99
C GLU A 20 17.64 -5.92 5.10
N VAL A 21 16.95 -4.97 4.46
CA VAL A 21 15.46 -4.91 4.44
C VAL A 21 14.86 -6.15 3.79
N GLU A 22 15.52 -6.75 2.81
CA GLU A 22 15.06 -7.98 2.13
C GLU A 22 14.92 -9.17 3.09
N PHE A 23 15.67 -9.18 4.21
CA PHE A 23 15.65 -10.24 5.21
C PHE A 23 14.69 -9.95 6.39
N ILE A 24 14.08 -8.77 6.45
CA ILE A 24 13.13 -8.43 7.50
C ILE A 24 11.78 -9.09 7.17
N PRO A 25 11.20 -9.87 8.10
CA PRO A 25 9.87 -10.46 7.90
C PRO A 25 8.83 -9.37 7.64
N ARG A 26 8.02 -9.56 6.60
CA ARG A 26 6.96 -8.63 6.22
C ARG A 26 5.62 -9.05 6.82
N VAL A 27 4.76 -8.07 7.05
CA VAL A 27 3.37 -8.31 7.46
C VAL A 27 2.57 -8.76 6.22
N PRO A 28 1.76 -9.82 6.30
CA PRO A 28 1.04 -10.36 5.15
C PRO A 28 -0.15 -9.47 4.73
N ILE A 29 0.15 -8.21 4.48
CA ILE A 29 -0.77 -7.17 3.99
C ILE A 29 -0.27 -6.69 2.64
N TYR A 30 -1.17 -6.73 1.66
CA TYR A 30 -0.99 -6.23 0.31
C TYR A 30 -1.82 -4.98 0.12
N ILE A 31 -1.43 -4.12 -0.83
CA ILE A 31 -2.16 -2.91 -1.17
C ILE A 31 -2.34 -2.86 -2.68
N LEU A 32 -3.58 -2.74 -3.15
CA LEU A 32 -3.93 -2.53 -4.54
C LEU A 32 -4.39 -1.08 -4.73
N VAL A 33 -3.69 -0.34 -5.57
CA VAL A 33 -3.86 1.09 -5.77
C VAL A 33 -4.43 1.34 -7.16
N GLU A 34 -5.66 1.80 -7.25
CA GLU A 34 -6.34 2.08 -8.51
C GLU A 34 -6.40 3.57 -8.81
N ASN A 35 -5.72 4.01 -9.87
CA ASN A 35 -5.88 5.35 -10.43
C ASN A 35 -5.71 6.48 -9.39
N VAL A 36 -4.77 6.36 -8.48
CA VAL A 36 -4.42 7.44 -7.56
C VAL A 36 -3.72 8.54 -8.35
N ARG A 37 -4.34 9.72 -8.37
CA ARG A 37 -3.91 10.84 -9.20
C ARG A 37 -2.67 11.55 -8.68
N SER A 38 -2.61 11.73 -7.37
CA SER A 38 -1.55 12.48 -6.72
C SER A 38 -0.30 11.63 -6.52
N VAL A 39 0.81 12.02 -7.13
CA VAL A 39 2.13 11.40 -6.90
C VAL A 39 2.53 11.48 -5.42
N HIS A 40 2.14 12.57 -4.75
CA HIS A 40 2.36 12.73 -3.32
C HIS A 40 1.60 11.67 -2.50
N ASN A 41 0.36 11.37 -2.87
CA ASN A 41 -0.43 10.32 -2.21
C ASN A 41 0.18 8.94 -2.44
N VAL A 42 0.65 8.65 -3.66
CA VAL A 42 1.37 7.40 -3.94
C VAL A 42 2.64 7.28 -3.09
N GLY A 43 3.42 8.34 -2.99
CA GLY A 43 4.59 8.39 -2.11
C GLY A 43 4.24 8.15 -0.64
N SER A 44 3.11 8.70 -0.18
CA SER A 44 2.60 8.47 1.19
C SER A 44 2.17 7.02 1.41
N ILE A 45 1.58 6.37 0.40
CA ILE A 45 1.24 4.94 0.45
C ILE A 45 2.52 4.10 0.60
N PHE A 46 3.55 4.38 -0.18
CA PHE A 46 4.84 3.70 -0.05
C PHE A 46 5.45 3.87 1.34
N ARG A 47 5.44 5.10 1.88
CA ARG A 47 5.97 5.38 3.22
C ARG A 47 5.18 4.67 4.32
N SER A 48 3.86 4.64 4.23
CA SER A 48 3.02 3.92 5.17
C SER A 48 3.29 2.41 5.09
N ALA A 49 3.35 1.86 3.87
CA ALA A 49 3.64 0.46 3.64
C ALA A 49 5.01 0.04 4.17
N ASP A 50 6.04 0.88 3.98
CA ASP A 50 7.36 0.68 4.57
C ASP A 50 7.31 0.71 6.10
N GLY A 51 6.58 1.67 6.67
CA GLY A 51 6.46 1.84 8.11
C GLY A 51 5.89 0.64 8.87
N PHE A 52 4.95 -0.09 8.28
CA PHE A 52 4.40 -1.32 8.89
C PHE A 52 4.90 -2.62 8.24
N GLY A 53 5.77 -2.53 7.24
CA GLY A 53 6.37 -3.70 6.60
C GLY A 53 5.42 -4.47 5.69
N ALA A 54 4.62 -3.78 4.85
CA ALA A 54 3.72 -4.42 3.91
C ALA A 54 4.44 -5.41 2.98
N GLU A 55 3.76 -6.47 2.60
CA GLU A 55 4.30 -7.52 1.72
C GLU A 55 4.55 -6.98 0.31
N LYS A 56 3.58 -6.28 -0.27
CA LYS A 56 3.68 -5.75 -1.64
C LYS A 56 2.62 -4.69 -1.93
N ILE A 57 2.96 -3.76 -2.83
CA ILE A 57 2.03 -2.80 -3.43
C ILE A 57 1.80 -3.15 -4.91
N TYR A 58 0.56 -3.21 -5.33
CA TYR A 58 0.13 -3.30 -6.73
C TYR A 58 -0.35 -1.92 -7.19
N LEU A 59 0.38 -1.30 -8.09
CA LEU A 59 0.05 0.00 -8.67
C LEU A 59 -0.67 -0.22 -9.99
N THR A 60 -1.83 0.41 -10.21
CA THR A 60 -2.64 0.12 -11.40
C THR A 60 -3.17 1.36 -12.09
N GLY A 61 -3.46 1.21 -13.39
CA GLY A 61 -3.99 2.27 -14.22
C GLY A 61 -2.97 3.40 -14.41
N TYR A 62 -3.40 4.64 -14.22
CA TYR A 62 -2.52 5.80 -14.32
C TYR A 62 -1.79 6.17 -13.01
N THR A 63 -1.88 5.32 -11.99
CA THR A 63 -1.12 5.51 -10.75
C THR A 63 0.37 5.58 -11.05
N ALA A 64 1.04 6.58 -10.48
CA ALA A 64 2.48 6.72 -10.64
C ALA A 64 3.22 5.50 -10.06
N HIS A 65 4.27 5.08 -10.74
CA HIS A 65 5.13 4.00 -10.29
C HIS A 65 6.61 4.34 -10.53
N PRO A 66 7.55 3.73 -9.79
CA PRO A 66 8.98 3.91 -10.05
C PRO A 66 9.38 3.41 -11.47
N PRO A 67 10.47 3.95 -12.08
CA PRO A 67 11.27 5.06 -11.56
C PRO A 67 10.69 6.42 -11.98
N ARG A 68 10.44 7.29 -11.00
CA ARG A 68 10.01 8.69 -11.25
C ARG A 68 10.63 9.59 -10.19
N GLU A 69 11.23 10.69 -10.60
CA GLU A 69 11.90 11.62 -9.70
C GLU A 69 10.91 12.31 -8.73
N ASP A 70 9.72 12.70 -9.23
CA ASP A 70 8.68 13.31 -8.41
C ASP A 70 8.11 12.34 -7.36
N LEU A 71 8.02 11.06 -7.68
CA LEU A 71 7.65 10.01 -6.73
C LEU A 71 8.77 9.79 -5.70
N HIS A 72 10.02 9.73 -6.12
CA HIS A 72 11.16 9.59 -5.22
C HIS A 72 11.22 10.70 -4.16
N LYS A 73 10.94 11.94 -4.54
CA LYS A 73 10.88 13.08 -3.63
C LYS A 73 9.81 12.96 -2.55
N THR A 74 8.76 12.23 -2.79
CA THR A 74 7.64 12.04 -1.84
C THR A 74 7.71 10.72 -1.09
N ALA A 75 8.16 9.66 -1.73
CA ALA A 75 8.34 8.33 -1.14
C ALA A 75 9.58 8.23 -0.23
N LEU A 76 10.59 9.08 -0.47
CA LEU A 76 11.81 9.21 0.36
C LEU A 76 12.59 7.90 0.54
N GLY A 77 12.65 7.07 -0.50
CA GLY A 77 13.34 5.79 -0.51
C GLY A 77 12.46 4.58 -0.14
N ALA A 78 11.22 4.80 0.29
CA ALA A 78 10.30 3.70 0.57
C ALA A 78 9.98 2.87 -0.68
N GLU A 79 10.01 3.48 -1.86
CA GLU A 79 9.83 2.81 -3.15
C GLU A 79 10.92 1.79 -3.50
N ASP A 80 12.09 1.92 -2.87
CA ASP A 80 13.19 0.95 -3.00
C ASP A 80 13.10 -0.17 -1.95
N ALA A 81 12.41 0.07 -0.85
CA ALA A 81 12.30 -0.85 0.28
C ALA A 81 11.08 -1.77 0.19
N VAL A 82 9.94 -1.27 -0.30
CA VAL A 82 8.69 -2.02 -0.41
C VAL A 82 8.58 -2.67 -1.78
N PRO A 83 8.39 -4.00 -1.90
CA PRO A 83 8.12 -4.65 -3.17
C PRO A 83 6.86 -4.08 -3.83
N TRP A 84 6.92 -3.89 -5.15
CA TRP A 84 5.79 -3.41 -5.91
C TRP A 84 5.75 -4.04 -7.31
N GLU A 85 4.56 -4.04 -7.90
CA GLU A 85 4.31 -4.40 -9.30
C GLU A 85 3.35 -3.39 -9.91
N TYR A 86 3.45 -3.22 -11.23
CA TYR A 86 2.53 -2.38 -12.01
C TYR A 86 1.68 -3.22 -12.94
N TYR A 87 0.39 -2.91 -13.01
CA TYR A 87 -0.58 -3.45 -13.96
C TYR A 87 -1.34 -2.32 -14.64
N GLU A 88 -1.43 -2.36 -15.95
CA GLU A 88 -2.25 -1.37 -16.68
C GLU A 88 -3.73 -1.51 -16.32
N ASN A 89 -4.22 -2.74 -16.25
CA ASN A 89 -5.61 -3.03 -15.85
C ASN A 89 -5.68 -3.47 -14.38
N PRO A 90 -6.42 -2.72 -13.52
CA PRO A 90 -6.56 -3.09 -12.11
C PRO A 90 -7.25 -4.43 -11.88
N LEU A 91 -8.13 -4.87 -12.80
CA LEU A 91 -8.80 -6.16 -12.67
C LEU A 91 -7.82 -7.33 -12.83
N ASP A 92 -6.80 -7.19 -13.68
CA ASP A 92 -5.77 -8.21 -13.85
C ASP A 92 -4.95 -8.37 -12.56
N ALA A 93 -4.60 -7.27 -11.92
CA ALA A 93 -3.93 -7.30 -10.61
C ALA A 93 -4.81 -7.99 -9.55
N ALA A 94 -6.09 -7.62 -9.49
CA ALA A 94 -7.05 -8.22 -8.56
C ALA A 94 -7.19 -9.73 -8.77
N GLU A 95 -7.25 -10.20 -10.02
CA GLU A 95 -7.30 -11.62 -10.32
C GLU A 95 -6.05 -12.38 -9.86
N VAL A 96 -4.87 -11.81 -10.10
CA VAL A 96 -3.59 -12.40 -9.66
C VAL A 96 -3.57 -12.52 -8.14
N ILE A 97 -4.04 -11.51 -7.42
CA ILE A 97 -4.11 -11.50 -5.95
C ILE A 97 -5.10 -12.57 -5.47
N LYS A 98 -6.30 -12.63 -6.05
CA LYS A 98 -7.32 -13.62 -5.67
C LYS A 98 -6.89 -15.05 -5.94
N LYS A 99 -6.18 -15.30 -7.03
CA LYS A 99 -5.62 -16.64 -7.34
C LYS A 99 -4.60 -17.14 -6.32
N GLN A 100 -3.96 -16.21 -5.58
CA GLN A 100 -3.08 -16.54 -4.47
C GLN A 100 -3.84 -16.83 -3.16
N GLY A 101 -5.17 -16.78 -3.17
CA GLY A 101 -6.00 -16.96 -1.99
C GLY A 101 -6.05 -15.75 -1.06
N ILE A 102 -5.70 -14.57 -1.55
CA ILE A 102 -5.66 -13.33 -0.77
C ILE A 102 -6.99 -12.60 -0.96
N PRO A 103 -7.80 -12.41 0.11
CA PRO A 103 -9.06 -11.67 0.02
C PRO A 103 -8.82 -10.19 -0.24
N LEU A 104 -9.70 -9.58 -1.02
CA LEU A 104 -9.70 -8.16 -1.34
C LEU A 104 -10.64 -7.41 -0.39
N ILE A 105 -10.11 -6.37 0.24
CA ILE A 105 -10.80 -5.52 1.20
C ILE A 105 -10.88 -4.10 0.61
N LEU A 106 -12.05 -3.67 0.23
CA LEU A 106 -12.29 -2.33 -0.29
C LEU A 106 -12.33 -1.32 0.88
N ILE A 107 -11.49 -0.31 0.82
CA ILE A 107 -11.53 0.82 1.76
C ILE A 107 -12.27 1.97 1.08
N GLU A 108 -13.57 2.06 1.32
CA GLU A 108 -14.43 3.11 0.76
C GLU A 108 -15.77 3.19 1.49
N GLN A 109 -16.36 4.37 1.54
CA GLN A 109 -17.69 4.58 2.09
C GLN A 109 -18.75 4.13 1.08
N THR A 110 -19.27 2.94 1.26
CA THR A 110 -20.36 2.37 0.43
C THR A 110 -21.55 2.01 1.32
N LYS A 111 -22.72 1.75 0.71
CA LYS A 111 -23.91 1.28 1.44
C LYS A 111 -23.70 -0.08 2.13
N GLN A 112 -22.65 -0.79 1.75
CA GLN A 112 -22.31 -2.13 2.25
C GLN A 112 -21.13 -2.11 3.20
N SER A 113 -20.49 -0.94 3.38
CA SER A 113 -19.30 -0.81 4.24
C SER A 113 -19.65 -1.06 5.69
N LYS A 114 -18.74 -1.75 6.35
CA LYS A 114 -18.75 -1.98 7.80
C LYS A 114 -17.64 -1.17 8.44
N SER A 115 -17.81 -0.79 9.68
CA SER A 115 -16.73 -0.19 10.44
C SER A 115 -15.54 -1.14 10.51
N MET A 116 -14.34 -0.63 10.22
CA MET A 116 -13.12 -1.46 10.31
C MET A 116 -12.87 -1.99 11.72
N TYR A 117 -13.46 -1.38 12.74
CA TYR A 117 -13.38 -1.85 14.15
C TYR A 117 -14.27 -3.06 14.43
N GLU A 118 -15.23 -3.37 13.56
CA GLU A 118 -16.14 -4.51 13.69
C GLU A 118 -15.66 -5.74 12.92
N ILE A 119 -14.56 -5.61 12.18
CA ILE A 119 -14.01 -6.69 11.34
C ILE A 119 -13.06 -7.57 12.17
N GLU A 120 -13.30 -8.86 12.14
CA GLU A 120 -12.32 -9.85 12.57
C GLU A 120 -11.29 -10.04 11.43
N TRP A 121 -10.14 -9.39 11.57
CA TRP A 121 -9.10 -9.40 10.57
C TRP A 121 -8.42 -10.76 10.48
N LYS A 122 -8.37 -11.31 9.25
CA LYS A 122 -7.64 -12.55 8.92
C LYS A 122 -6.61 -12.25 7.85
N PHE A 123 -5.44 -12.83 8.00
CA PHE A 123 -4.32 -12.62 7.09
C PHE A 123 -4.00 -13.91 6.29
N PRO A 124 -3.46 -13.81 5.07
CA PRO A 124 -3.14 -12.57 4.35
C PRO A 124 -4.38 -11.81 3.88
N LEU A 125 -4.23 -10.52 3.58
CA LEU A 125 -5.29 -9.70 2.97
C LEU A 125 -4.70 -8.61 2.06
N CYS A 126 -5.52 -8.08 1.15
CA CYS A 126 -5.17 -6.96 0.27
C CYS A 126 -6.17 -5.83 0.43
N PHE A 127 -5.71 -4.66 0.84
CA PHE A 127 -6.53 -3.44 0.83
C PHE A 127 -6.57 -2.83 -0.57
N ILE A 128 -7.76 -2.43 -1.01
CA ILE A 128 -7.96 -1.66 -2.24
C ILE A 128 -8.20 -0.20 -1.87
N VAL A 129 -7.41 0.68 -2.46
CA VAL A 129 -7.57 2.13 -2.38
C VAL A 129 -7.65 2.71 -3.79
N GLY A 130 -8.46 3.75 -3.97
CA GLY A 130 -8.75 4.29 -5.29
C GLY A 130 -8.48 5.78 -5.42
N ASN A 131 -9.02 6.32 -6.51
CA ASN A 131 -8.89 7.73 -6.87
C ASN A 131 -9.48 8.64 -5.79
N GLU A 132 -8.84 9.79 -5.59
CA GLU A 132 -9.17 10.75 -4.54
C GLU A 132 -10.56 11.39 -4.72
N VAL A 133 -11.10 11.37 -5.94
CA VAL A 133 -12.38 12.00 -6.28
C VAL A 133 -13.45 10.96 -6.61
N SER A 134 -13.12 10.03 -7.51
CA SER A 134 -14.07 9.02 -8.01
C SER A 134 -14.10 7.73 -7.20
N GLY A 135 -13.14 7.56 -6.28
CA GLY A 135 -13.01 6.31 -5.53
C GLY A 135 -12.52 5.14 -6.39
N VAL A 136 -12.84 3.93 -5.96
CA VAL A 136 -12.54 2.69 -6.68
C VAL A 136 -13.63 2.43 -7.73
N SER A 137 -13.25 1.91 -8.91
CA SER A 137 -14.20 1.56 -9.96
C SER A 137 -15.23 0.52 -9.48
N GLU A 138 -16.40 0.53 -10.09
CA GLU A 138 -17.48 -0.41 -9.76
C GLU A 138 -17.04 -1.86 -10.02
N GLU A 139 -16.34 -2.08 -11.13
CA GLU A 139 -15.86 -3.40 -11.53
C GLU A 139 -14.90 -3.97 -10.47
N LEU A 140 -13.94 -3.16 -10.01
CA LEU A 140 -12.99 -3.58 -8.98
C LEU A 140 -13.66 -3.72 -7.61
N SER A 141 -14.60 -2.83 -7.27
CA SER A 141 -15.40 -2.91 -6.04
C SER A 141 -16.21 -4.21 -5.97
N ASN A 142 -16.76 -4.66 -7.09
CA ASN A 142 -17.51 -5.92 -7.17
C ASN A 142 -16.64 -7.16 -6.97
N MET A 143 -15.32 -7.05 -7.15
CA MET A 143 -14.37 -8.14 -6.86
C MET A 143 -14.01 -8.23 -5.38
N ALA A 144 -14.28 -7.20 -4.60
CA ALA A 144 -13.92 -7.16 -3.18
C ALA A 144 -14.77 -8.14 -2.35
N ASN A 145 -14.12 -8.77 -1.38
CA ASN A 145 -14.76 -9.69 -0.44
C ASN A 145 -15.50 -8.96 0.69
N ILE A 146 -14.95 -7.82 1.11
CA ILE A 146 -15.47 -7.00 2.20
C ILE A 146 -15.28 -5.52 1.84
N HIS A 147 -16.26 -4.68 2.20
CA HIS A 147 -16.16 -3.22 2.14
C HIS A 147 -16.05 -2.68 3.56
N VAL A 148 -15.11 -1.78 3.82
CA VAL A 148 -14.85 -1.17 5.13
C VAL A 148 -14.70 0.34 5.05
N GLU A 149 -15.04 1.02 6.15
CA GLU A 149 -14.87 2.46 6.34
C GLU A 149 -14.37 2.80 7.75
#